data_6753e71ab2b69ecbca2eddd4599361d2
#
_entry.id   6753e71ab2b69ecbca2eddd4599361d2
#
_cell.length_a   1.000
_cell.length_b   1.000
_cell.length_c   1.000
_cell.angle_alpha   90.00
_cell.angle_beta   90.00
_cell.angle_gamma   90.00
#
_symmetry.space_group_name_H-M   'P 1'
#
loop_
_entity.id
_entity.type
_entity.pdbx_description
1 polymer ?
#
loop_
_entity_poly.entity_id
_entity_poly.type
_entity_poly.pdbx_seq_one_letter_code
_entity_poly.pdbx_strand_id
1 'polypeptide(L)'
;GSPMTKDLGITLSSGTTVAKDCLDDLDRGSFPTSTGSLRSFWVAHIDGNRTVIGGGLDCIDVGDRIANSDVVSIKRLVGNSLESKDLVTTRFYLATTTQSAYLFKKGEAIPGTMINPQLWEYQHFIYYLSPNSKNGNPELRKRYLTPGGGSLLIGGAMAEGIEQMRILLGVDDSLVPDGEIDRYVATNNVTGQEWSEG
;
A
#
# COMPACT_ATOMS: atom_id res chain seq x y z
N GLY A 1 -3.32 -11.68 10.76
CA GLY A 1 -4.06 -10.46 11.11
C GLY A 1 -5.23 -10.30 10.19
N SER A 2 -6.45 -10.12 10.72
CA SER A 2 -7.64 -9.91 9.89
C SER A 2 -7.42 -8.80 8.90
N PRO A 3 -7.77 -8.96 7.62
CA PRO A 3 -7.76 -7.87 6.67
C PRO A 3 -8.67 -6.76 7.21
N MET A 4 -8.17 -5.52 7.26
CA MET A 4 -8.87 -4.34 7.79
C MET A 4 -10.22 -4.02 7.14
N THR A 5 -10.80 -4.89 6.33
CA THR A 5 -11.73 -4.42 5.31
C THR A 5 -12.98 -5.23 5.07
N LYS A 6 -13.08 -6.45 5.53
CA LYS A 6 -14.27 -7.25 5.12
C LYS A 6 -15.56 -6.79 5.79
N ASP A 7 -15.47 -6.13 6.94
CA ASP A 7 -16.66 -5.80 7.77
C ASP A 7 -16.87 -4.30 8.01
N LEU A 8 -15.87 -3.45 7.73
CA LEU A 8 -16.01 -2.00 7.82
C LEU A 8 -16.08 -1.42 6.41
N GLY A 9 -17.26 -1.07 5.93
CA GLY A 9 -17.41 -0.32 4.69
C GLY A 9 -16.61 0.97 4.74
N ILE A 10 -15.42 0.99 4.10
CA ILE A 10 -14.62 2.20 3.96
C ILE A 10 -15.21 3.02 2.83
N THR A 11 -15.66 4.23 3.13
CA THR A 11 -16.11 5.18 2.14
C THR A 11 -15.05 6.26 1.90
N LEU A 12 -15.05 6.84 0.70
CA LEU A 12 -14.11 7.88 0.31
C LEU A 12 -14.81 9.23 0.28
N SER A 13 -14.08 10.30 0.64
CA SER A 13 -14.53 11.65 0.32
C SER A 13 -14.52 11.87 -1.19
N SER A 14 -15.40 12.72 -1.69
CA SER A 14 -15.53 13.02 -3.12
C SER A 14 -14.27 13.65 -3.76
N GLY A 15 -13.38 14.19 -2.94
CA GLY A 15 -12.10 14.75 -3.36
C GLY A 15 -10.91 13.78 -3.27
N THR A 16 -11.15 12.55 -2.83
CA THR A 16 -10.11 11.56 -2.62
C THR A 16 -9.94 10.74 -3.90
N THR A 17 -9.23 11.29 -4.87
CA THR A 17 -8.82 10.59 -6.08
C THR A 17 -7.32 10.69 -6.24
N VAL A 18 -6.68 9.62 -6.69
CA VAL A 18 -5.25 9.60 -7.00
C VAL A 18 -5.10 9.54 -8.51
N ALA A 19 -4.57 10.61 -9.10
CA ALA A 19 -4.42 10.72 -10.56
C ALA A 19 -3.45 9.69 -11.14
N LYS A 20 -2.49 9.22 -10.35
CA LYS A 20 -1.55 8.16 -10.70
C LYS A 20 -1.36 7.27 -9.47
N ASP A 21 -2.27 6.33 -9.30
CA ASP A 21 -2.06 5.27 -8.32
C ASP A 21 -1.05 4.25 -8.86
N CYS A 22 -0.09 3.87 -8.03
CA CYS A 22 0.94 2.91 -8.40
C CYS A 22 0.41 1.51 -8.69
N LEU A 23 -0.80 1.22 -8.28
CA LEU A 23 -1.41 -0.10 -8.31
C LEU A 23 -2.81 0.04 -8.89
N ASP A 24 -2.96 -0.22 -10.15
CA ASP A 24 -4.19 0.02 -10.93
C ASP A 24 -5.37 -0.90 -10.55
N ASP A 25 -5.17 -1.88 -9.69
CA ASP A 25 -6.21 -2.82 -9.31
C ASP A 25 -7.09 -2.35 -8.16
N LEU A 26 -8.30 -2.87 -8.15
CA LEU A 26 -9.37 -2.54 -7.22
C LEU A 26 -9.00 -2.71 -5.73
N ASP A 27 -8.13 -3.65 -5.40
CA ASP A 27 -7.74 -3.97 -4.02
C ASP A 27 -6.29 -3.57 -3.68
N ARG A 28 -5.46 -3.32 -4.68
CA ARG A 28 -4.04 -2.98 -4.53
C ARG A 28 -3.78 -1.47 -4.54
N GLY A 29 -4.69 -0.68 -5.09
CA GLY A 29 -4.61 0.78 -5.17
C GLY A 29 -4.48 1.45 -3.80
N SER A 30 -4.18 2.76 -3.80
CA SER A 30 -4.02 3.54 -2.57
C SER A 30 -5.31 3.64 -1.76
N PHE A 31 -6.45 3.50 -2.41
CA PHE A 31 -7.76 3.64 -1.80
C PHE A 31 -8.66 2.47 -2.16
N PRO A 32 -9.62 2.10 -1.26
CA PRO A 32 -10.63 1.12 -1.60
C PRO A 32 -11.51 1.66 -2.73
N THR A 33 -11.79 0.84 -3.72
CA THR A 33 -12.76 1.15 -4.77
C THR A 33 -14.07 0.45 -4.44
N SER A 34 -15.07 1.23 -4.11
CA SER A 34 -16.49 0.98 -3.87
C SER A 34 -17.00 -0.32 -3.24
N THR A 35 -16.42 -1.50 -3.42
CA THR A 35 -16.94 -2.77 -2.87
C THR A 35 -15.88 -3.84 -2.61
N GLY A 36 -14.63 -3.56 -2.88
CA GLY A 36 -13.53 -4.50 -2.72
C GLY A 36 -12.84 -4.40 -1.37
N SER A 37 -12.19 -5.48 -0.96
CA SER A 37 -11.27 -5.46 0.17
C SER A 37 -10.05 -4.59 -0.17
N LEU A 38 -9.67 -3.68 0.73
CA LEU A 38 -8.42 -2.93 0.60
C LEU A 38 -7.26 -3.80 1.05
N ARG A 39 -6.36 -4.15 0.17
CA ARG A 39 -5.19 -4.93 0.52
C ARG A 39 -4.17 -4.06 1.27
N SER A 40 -3.97 -4.34 2.54
CA SER A 40 -3.05 -3.58 3.40
C SER A 40 -1.57 -3.89 3.15
N PHE A 41 -1.29 -5.08 2.63
CA PHE A 41 0.04 -5.55 2.27
C PHE A 41 0.02 -6.20 0.89
N TRP A 42 1.00 -5.88 0.07
CA TRP A 42 1.16 -6.48 -1.24
C TRP A 42 2.64 -6.52 -1.63
N VAL A 43 3.05 -7.60 -2.26
CA VAL A 43 4.39 -7.75 -2.83
C VAL A 43 4.28 -8.27 -4.26
N ALA A 44 5.26 -7.94 -5.09
CA ALA A 44 5.39 -8.50 -6.43
C ALA A 44 6.85 -8.61 -6.84
N HIS A 45 7.09 -9.44 -7.84
CA HIS A 45 8.39 -9.59 -8.47
C HIS A 45 8.50 -8.72 -9.73
N ILE A 46 9.61 -8.03 -9.86
CA ILE A 46 10.04 -7.33 -11.07
C ILE A 46 10.98 -8.27 -11.81
N ASP A 47 10.58 -8.72 -13.00
CA ASP A 47 11.32 -9.71 -13.79
C ASP A 47 12.61 -9.15 -14.43
N GLY A 48 13.29 -9.97 -15.21
CA GLY A 48 14.49 -9.58 -15.95
C GLY A 48 14.29 -8.46 -16.98
N ASN A 49 13.06 -8.26 -17.45
CA ASN A 49 12.65 -7.17 -18.35
C ASN A 49 12.16 -5.94 -17.62
N ARG A 50 12.27 -5.90 -16.30
CA ARG A 50 11.77 -4.86 -15.41
C ARG A 50 10.23 -4.72 -15.41
N THR A 51 9.54 -5.78 -15.79
CA THR A 51 8.09 -5.87 -15.75
C THR A 51 7.64 -6.46 -14.41
N VAL A 52 6.58 -5.90 -13.84
CA VAL A 52 5.99 -6.43 -12.61
C VAL A 52 5.11 -7.61 -12.94
N ILE A 53 5.42 -8.77 -12.38
CA ILE A 53 4.60 -9.96 -12.54
C ILE A 53 3.25 -9.73 -11.87
N GLY A 54 2.17 -9.92 -12.61
CA GLY A 54 0.81 -9.62 -12.16
C GLY A 54 0.35 -8.17 -12.35
N GLY A 55 1.19 -7.32 -12.99
CA GLY A 55 0.86 -5.93 -13.30
C GLY A 55 1.06 -4.95 -12.14
N GLY A 56 0.73 -3.70 -12.36
CA GLY A 56 0.88 -2.62 -11.40
C GLY A 56 2.22 -1.88 -11.49
N LEU A 57 2.42 -0.92 -10.60
CA LEU A 57 3.58 -0.02 -10.54
C LEU A 57 3.71 0.97 -11.70
N ASP A 58 2.62 1.38 -12.32
CA ASP A 58 2.64 2.33 -13.43
C ASP A 58 3.13 3.73 -13.02
N CYS A 59 3.14 4.01 -11.73
CA CYS A 59 3.71 5.23 -11.17
C CYS A 59 5.25 5.24 -11.14
N ILE A 60 5.92 4.13 -11.43
CA ILE A 60 7.38 4.01 -11.49
C ILE A 60 7.77 3.58 -12.91
N ASP A 61 8.49 4.44 -13.60
CA ASP A 61 8.93 4.13 -14.96
C ASP A 61 9.80 2.87 -14.99
N VAL A 62 9.72 2.11 -16.08
CA VAL A 62 10.48 0.84 -16.25
C VAL A 62 11.98 1.08 -16.09
N GLY A 63 12.48 2.25 -16.55
CA GLY A 63 13.88 2.66 -16.40
C GLY A 63 14.32 2.83 -14.94
N ASP A 64 13.40 3.16 -14.06
CA ASP A 64 13.63 3.39 -12.62
C ASP A 64 13.50 2.12 -11.77
N ARG A 65 13.35 0.95 -12.36
CA ARG A 65 13.21 -0.32 -11.67
C ARG A 65 14.48 -1.16 -11.81
N ILE A 66 14.90 -1.82 -10.76
CA ILE A 66 15.96 -2.84 -10.80
C ILE A 66 15.34 -4.18 -11.16
N ALA A 67 15.88 -4.82 -12.22
CA ALA A 67 15.44 -6.14 -12.64
C ALA A 67 15.72 -7.22 -11.58
N ASN A 68 14.92 -8.27 -11.58
CA ASN A 68 15.03 -9.41 -10.68
C ASN A 68 15.03 -9.02 -9.20
N SER A 69 14.24 -8.00 -8.84
CA SER A 69 14.03 -7.57 -7.45
C SER A 69 12.55 -7.58 -7.11
N ASP A 70 12.23 -7.56 -5.84
CA ASP A 70 10.85 -7.48 -5.39
C ASP A 70 10.47 -6.04 -5.02
N VAL A 71 9.17 -5.77 -5.00
CA VAL A 71 8.57 -4.54 -4.54
C VAL A 71 7.57 -4.85 -3.44
N VAL A 72 7.47 -3.98 -2.45
CA VAL A 72 6.50 -4.11 -1.37
C VAL A 72 5.68 -2.85 -1.20
N SER A 73 4.37 -3.02 -1.10
CA SER A 73 3.38 -1.98 -0.79
C SER A 73 2.77 -2.25 0.58
N ILE A 74 2.76 -1.22 1.42
CA ILE A 74 2.24 -1.30 2.79
C ILE A 74 1.29 -0.14 3.02
N LYS A 75 0.08 -0.45 3.47
CA LYS A 75 -0.92 0.51 3.93
C LYS A 75 -1.14 0.31 5.42
N ARG A 76 -1.15 1.40 6.16
CA ARG A 76 -1.30 1.33 7.61
C ARG A 76 -1.95 2.58 8.19
N LEU A 77 -2.45 2.45 9.40
CA LEU A 77 -2.80 3.57 10.25
C LEU A 77 -1.67 3.83 11.25
N VAL A 78 -1.41 5.08 11.56
CA VAL A 78 -0.51 5.44 12.65
C VAL A 78 -1.23 5.16 13.97
N GLY A 79 -0.54 4.50 14.91
CA GLY A 79 -1.15 3.92 16.11
C GLY A 79 -1.71 4.90 17.15
N ASN A 80 -1.57 6.22 16.96
CA ASN A 80 -2.13 7.24 17.85
C ASN A 80 -3.29 7.96 17.15
N SER A 81 -4.44 8.03 17.80
CA SER A 81 -5.55 8.85 17.33
C SER A 81 -5.19 10.34 17.41
N LEU A 82 -5.75 11.11 16.47
CA LEU A 82 -5.50 12.54 16.31
C LEU A 82 -6.73 13.35 16.67
N GLU A 83 -6.52 14.59 17.07
CA GLU A 83 -7.59 15.59 17.12
C GLU A 83 -7.65 16.37 15.80
N SER A 84 -8.81 16.95 15.49
CA SER A 84 -9.00 17.72 14.24
C SER A 84 -8.01 18.87 14.07
N LYS A 85 -7.52 19.44 15.18
CA LYS A 85 -6.51 20.51 15.18
C LYS A 85 -5.13 20.04 14.68
N ASP A 86 -4.82 18.75 14.85
CA ASP A 86 -3.50 18.16 14.54
C ASP A 86 -3.40 17.71 13.06
N LEU A 87 -4.50 17.79 12.32
CA LEU A 87 -4.50 17.43 10.91
C LEU A 87 -3.68 18.43 10.08
N VAL A 88 -2.92 17.93 9.12
CA VAL A 88 -2.13 18.71 8.17
C VAL A 88 -2.56 18.44 6.74
N THR A 89 -2.36 19.40 5.83
CA THR A 89 -2.83 19.31 4.44
C THR A 89 -2.06 18.31 3.56
N THR A 90 -0.93 17.83 4.06
CA THR A 90 -0.03 16.92 3.33
C THR A 90 -0.28 15.44 3.61
N ARG A 91 -1.35 15.10 4.34
CA ARG A 91 -1.65 13.74 4.79
C ARG A 91 -3.09 13.35 4.48
N PHE A 92 -3.30 12.05 4.35
CA PHE A 92 -4.62 11.43 4.37
C PHE A 92 -4.95 10.89 5.75
N TYR A 93 -6.23 10.80 6.05
CA TYR A 93 -6.74 10.36 7.35
C TYR A 93 -7.90 9.41 7.18
N LEU A 94 -8.04 8.50 8.14
CA LEU A 94 -9.19 7.64 8.27
C LEU A 94 -9.96 8.04 9.53
N ALA A 95 -11.22 8.42 9.36
CA ALA A 95 -12.16 8.56 10.46
C ALA A 95 -12.86 7.22 10.67
N THR A 96 -12.90 6.72 11.90
CA THR A 96 -13.50 5.41 12.21
C THR A 96 -14.51 5.52 13.33
N THR A 97 -15.57 4.75 13.19
CA THR A 97 -16.52 4.41 14.26
C THR A 97 -16.55 2.88 14.40
N THR A 98 -17.41 2.33 15.26
CA THR A 98 -17.58 0.89 15.39
C THR A 98 -18.21 0.22 14.16
N GLN A 99 -18.80 1.01 13.24
CA GLN A 99 -19.59 0.48 12.12
C GLN A 99 -19.13 0.98 10.75
N SER A 100 -18.31 2.04 10.70
CA SER A 100 -17.92 2.66 9.43
C SER A 100 -16.55 3.30 9.50
N ALA A 101 -15.93 3.42 8.34
CA ALA A 101 -14.69 4.13 8.15
C ALA A 101 -14.81 5.09 6.95
N TYR A 102 -14.20 6.27 7.06
CA TYR A 102 -14.25 7.32 6.05
C TYR A 102 -12.86 7.89 5.80
N LEU A 103 -12.38 7.77 4.58
CA LEU A 103 -11.06 8.26 4.18
C LEU A 103 -11.17 9.68 3.61
N PHE A 104 -10.36 10.59 4.12
CA PHE A 104 -10.45 12.02 3.80
C PHE A 104 -9.08 12.71 3.93
N LYS A 105 -8.99 13.94 3.46
CA LYS A 105 -7.86 14.86 3.71
C LYS A 105 -8.32 16.09 4.49
N LYS A 106 -7.39 16.81 5.10
CA LYS A 106 -7.71 18.05 5.82
C LYS A 106 -8.48 19.02 4.93
N GLY A 107 -9.55 19.57 5.45
CA GLY A 107 -10.46 20.50 4.76
C GLY A 107 -11.70 19.84 4.16
N GLU A 108 -11.76 18.51 4.13
CA GLU A 108 -12.96 17.78 3.73
C GLU A 108 -13.84 17.49 4.96
N ALA A 109 -15.14 17.55 4.76
CA ALA A 109 -16.09 17.29 5.84
C ALA A 109 -16.26 15.79 6.08
N ILE A 110 -16.19 15.37 7.32
CA ILE A 110 -16.56 14.02 7.74
C ILE A 110 -18.09 13.93 7.75
N PRO A 111 -18.70 12.85 7.24
CA PRO A 111 -20.15 12.69 7.24
C PRO A 111 -20.76 12.86 8.64
N GLY A 112 -21.81 13.64 8.74
CA GLY A 112 -22.50 13.90 10.02
C GLY A 112 -23.14 12.66 10.66
N THR A 113 -23.24 11.56 9.91
CA THR A 113 -23.66 10.26 10.41
C THR A 113 -22.60 9.56 11.27
N MET A 114 -21.33 9.98 11.16
CA MET A 114 -20.24 9.47 11.99
C MET A 114 -20.16 10.25 13.30
N ILE A 115 -20.76 9.73 14.35
CA ILE A 115 -20.81 10.37 15.68
C ILE A 115 -19.50 10.05 16.42
N ASN A 116 -18.79 11.10 16.87
CA ASN A 116 -17.52 10.99 17.61
C ASN A 116 -16.50 10.05 16.97
N PRO A 117 -16.16 10.22 15.68
CA PRO A 117 -15.19 9.36 15.03
C PRO A 117 -13.80 9.53 15.62
N GLN A 118 -13.05 8.45 15.71
CA GLN A 118 -11.61 8.50 15.95
C GLN A 118 -10.87 8.79 14.65
N LEU A 119 -9.87 9.66 14.70
CA LEU A 119 -9.12 10.08 13.52
C LEU A 119 -7.72 9.44 13.56
N TRP A 120 -7.30 8.88 12.44
CA TRP A 120 -6.00 8.20 12.29
C TRP A 120 -5.31 8.71 11.04
N GLU A 121 -3.99 8.93 11.09
CA GLU A 121 -3.22 9.17 9.88
C GLU A 121 -3.18 7.89 9.04
N TYR A 122 -3.58 8.00 7.78
CA TYR A 122 -3.50 6.93 6.80
C TYR A 122 -2.24 7.07 5.97
N GLN A 123 -1.46 6.00 5.90
CA GLN A 123 -0.20 5.95 5.17
C GLN A 123 -0.21 4.80 4.17
N HIS A 124 0.24 5.10 2.95
CA HIS A 124 0.56 4.11 1.93
C HIS A 124 2.00 4.32 1.48
N PHE A 125 2.81 3.27 1.58
CA PHE A 125 4.22 3.26 1.20
C PHE A 125 4.49 2.16 0.18
N ILE A 126 5.36 2.46 -0.79
CA ILE A 126 5.90 1.48 -1.72
C ILE A 126 7.42 1.54 -1.63
N TYR A 127 8.04 0.38 -1.37
CA TYR A 127 9.48 0.20 -1.31
C TYR A 127 9.94 -0.62 -2.50
N TYR A 128 10.98 -0.15 -3.19
CA TYR A 128 11.51 -0.78 -4.39
C TYR A 128 12.98 -0.39 -4.59
N LEU A 129 13.68 -1.15 -5.43
CA LEU A 129 15.03 -0.80 -5.86
C LEU A 129 15.00 0.00 -7.15
N SER A 130 15.81 1.06 -7.20
CA SER A 130 15.96 1.96 -8.35
C SER A 130 17.43 2.25 -8.60
N PRO A 131 17.86 2.43 -9.86
CA PRO A 131 19.20 2.93 -10.11
C PRO A 131 19.32 4.37 -9.61
N ASN A 132 20.43 4.68 -8.95
CA ASN A 132 20.78 6.05 -8.60
C ASN A 132 21.04 6.87 -9.86
N SER A 133 20.40 8.03 -9.98
CA SER A 133 20.50 8.87 -11.18
C SER A 133 21.91 9.42 -11.48
N LYS A 134 22.82 9.44 -10.49
CA LYS A 134 24.16 9.99 -10.62
C LYS A 134 25.21 8.95 -11.02
N ASN A 135 25.13 7.74 -10.47
CA ASN A 135 26.14 6.72 -10.63
C ASN A 135 25.60 5.36 -11.11
N GLY A 136 24.27 5.22 -11.23
CA GLY A 136 23.62 3.99 -11.65
C GLY A 136 23.60 2.88 -10.61
N ASN A 137 24.19 3.07 -9.43
CA ASN A 137 24.18 2.06 -8.37
C ASN A 137 22.77 1.84 -7.86
N PRO A 138 22.40 0.58 -7.53
CA PRO A 138 21.10 0.31 -6.96
C PRO A 138 20.92 0.95 -5.58
N GLU A 139 19.76 1.52 -5.36
CA GLU A 139 19.38 2.11 -4.06
C GLU A 139 17.96 1.74 -3.69
N LEU A 140 17.71 1.52 -2.39
CA LEU A 140 16.37 1.34 -1.86
C LEU A 140 15.66 2.69 -1.82
N ARG A 141 14.53 2.78 -2.48
CA ARG A 141 13.65 3.96 -2.50
C ARG A 141 12.30 3.67 -1.88
N LYS A 142 11.70 4.75 -1.39
CA LYS A 142 10.33 4.75 -0.89
C LYS A 142 9.48 5.76 -1.66
N ARG A 143 8.30 5.34 -2.09
CA ARG A 143 7.20 6.26 -2.45
C ARG A 143 6.19 6.33 -1.32
N TYR A 144 5.52 7.46 -1.18
CA TYR A 144 4.50 7.67 -0.17
C TYR A 144 3.34 8.51 -0.69
N LEU A 145 2.15 8.19 -0.23
CA LEU A 145 0.92 8.84 -0.63
C LEU A 145 0.80 10.25 -0.01
N THR A 146 0.47 11.25 -0.85
CA THR A 146 0.18 12.60 -0.39
C THR A 146 -1.04 13.19 -1.10
N PRO A 147 -1.79 14.11 -0.47
CA PRO A 147 -2.90 14.80 -1.11
C PRO A 147 -2.47 15.77 -2.22
N GLY A 148 -1.22 16.21 -2.23
CA GLY A 148 -0.70 17.15 -3.22
C GLY A 148 -0.55 16.52 -4.59
N GLY A 149 -1.43 16.86 -5.55
CA GLY A 149 -1.39 16.34 -6.92
C GLY A 149 -1.92 14.92 -7.08
N GLY A 150 -2.38 14.28 -6.03
CA GLY A 150 -2.98 12.94 -6.09
C GLY A 150 -2.00 11.83 -6.47
N SER A 151 -0.72 11.99 -6.18
CA SER A 151 0.33 11.08 -6.61
C SER A 151 1.09 10.48 -5.43
N LEU A 152 1.60 9.27 -5.63
CA LEU A 152 2.62 8.70 -4.77
C LEU A 152 3.95 9.40 -5.05
N LEU A 153 4.38 10.24 -4.12
CA LEU A 153 5.64 10.99 -4.26
C LEU A 153 6.86 10.11 -4.00
N ILE A 154 7.93 10.37 -4.74
CA ILE A 154 9.22 9.76 -4.48
C ILE A 154 9.77 10.32 -3.17
N GLY A 155 9.93 9.47 -2.16
CA GLY A 155 10.83 9.74 -1.05
C GLY A 155 12.27 9.64 -1.52
N GLY A 156 13.21 10.25 -0.83
CA GLY A 156 14.63 10.11 -1.11
C GLY A 156 15.11 8.65 -1.02
N ALA A 157 16.35 8.41 -1.48
CA ALA A 157 17.02 7.14 -1.24
C ALA A 157 17.11 6.87 0.26
N MET A 158 16.76 5.66 0.66
CA MET A 158 16.83 5.21 2.06
C MET A 158 18.17 4.54 2.34
N ALA A 159 18.69 3.78 1.38
CA ALA A 159 19.98 3.12 1.47
C ALA A 159 20.54 2.90 0.05
N GLU A 160 21.85 3.08 -0.11
CA GLU A 160 22.58 2.84 -1.35
C GLU A 160 23.30 1.49 -1.32
N GLY A 161 23.61 0.95 -2.49
CA GLY A 161 24.39 -0.27 -2.64
C GLY A 161 23.60 -1.56 -2.35
N ILE A 162 22.28 -1.51 -2.40
CA ILE A 162 21.43 -2.69 -2.27
C ILE A 162 21.16 -3.26 -3.66
N GLU A 163 21.85 -4.32 -4.01
CA GLU A 163 21.82 -4.91 -5.35
C GLU A 163 20.54 -5.72 -5.61
N GLN A 164 19.97 -6.32 -4.56
CA GLN A 164 18.77 -7.16 -4.69
C GLN A 164 17.90 -7.07 -3.44
N MET A 165 16.61 -7.06 -3.63
CA MET A 165 15.59 -7.22 -2.60
C MET A 165 14.73 -8.43 -2.96
N ARG A 166 14.60 -9.39 -2.02
CA ARG A 166 13.77 -10.57 -2.19
C ARG A 166 12.88 -10.74 -0.96
N ILE A 167 11.62 -11.04 -1.21
CA ILE A 167 10.61 -11.24 -0.19
C ILE A 167 10.08 -12.65 -0.31
N LEU A 168 10.06 -13.35 0.82
CA LEU A 168 9.41 -14.65 0.94
C LEU A 168 8.19 -14.51 1.82
N LEU A 169 7.08 -15.10 1.38
CA LEU A 169 5.84 -15.14 2.13
C LEU A 169 5.72 -16.50 2.82
N GLY A 170 5.42 -16.49 4.11
CA GLY A 170 5.05 -17.71 4.83
C GLY A 170 3.60 -18.04 4.50
N VAL A 171 3.35 -19.30 4.11
CA VAL A 171 2.02 -19.79 3.76
C VAL A 171 1.69 -20.96 4.69
N ASP A 172 0.46 -20.94 5.21
CA ASP A 172 -0.16 -22.04 5.93
C ASP A 172 -1.00 -22.81 4.91
N ASP A 173 -0.54 -24.03 4.55
CA ASP A 173 -1.20 -24.90 3.56
C ASP A 173 -2.11 -25.93 4.24
N SER A 174 -2.30 -25.86 5.54
CA SER A 174 -3.16 -26.79 6.29
C SER A 174 -4.59 -26.71 5.80
N LEU A 175 -5.26 -27.88 5.70
CA LEU A 175 -6.69 -27.95 5.34
C LEU A 175 -7.58 -27.12 6.28
N VAL A 176 -7.15 -26.97 7.52
CA VAL A 176 -7.72 -26.04 8.50
C VAL A 176 -6.56 -25.19 8.99
N PRO A 177 -6.49 -23.90 8.62
CA PRO A 177 -5.39 -23.04 8.99
C PRO A 177 -5.17 -23.03 10.51
N ASP A 178 -3.96 -23.38 10.93
CA ASP A 178 -3.57 -23.43 12.35
C ASP A 178 -2.69 -22.22 12.76
N GLY A 179 -2.32 -21.38 11.78
CA GLY A 179 -1.51 -20.19 11.98
C GLY A 179 0.00 -20.48 12.03
N GLU A 180 0.42 -21.69 11.75
CA GLU A 180 1.82 -22.05 11.59
C GLU A 180 2.23 -21.97 10.11
N ILE A 181 3.47 -21.60 9.85
CA ILE A 181 3.99 -21.52 8.48
C ILE A 181 4.45 -22.88 8.03
N ASP A 182 3.79 -23.48 7.04
CA ASP A 182 4.17 -24.75 6.43
C ASP A 182 5.32 -24.59 5.44
N ARG A 183 5.32 -23.51 4.66
CA ARG A 183 6.36 -23.25 3.66
C ARG A 183 6.53 -21.76 3.37
N TYR A 184 7.68 -21.43 2.78
CA TYR A 184 7.96 -20.08 2.26
C TYR A 184 7.86 -20.06 0.74
N VAL A 185 7.17 -19.05 0.20
CA VAL A 185 6.92 -18.86 -1.23
C VAL A 185 7.53 -17.55 -1.70
N ALA A 186 8.24 -17.59 -2.83
CA ALA A 186 8.71 -16.37 -3.48
C ALA A 186 7.54 -15.62 -4.12
N THR A 187 7.65 -14.31 -4.20
CA THR A 187 6.58 -13.40 -4.67
C THR A 187 6.03 -13.74 -6.05
N ASN A 188 6.85 -14.28 -6.95
CA ASN A 188 6.45 -14.68 -8.29
C ASN A 188 5.69 -16.02 -8.36
N ASN A 189 5.61 -16.75 -7.25
CA ASN A 189 4.98 -18.08 -7.17
C ASN A 189 3.73 -18.07 -6.27
N VAL A 190 3.38 -16.94 -5.68
CA VAL A 190 2.17 -16.83 -4.86
C VAL A 190 0.93 -16.86 -5.74
N THR A 191 0.02 -17.77 -5.46
CA THR A 191 -1.25 -17.90 -6.19
C THR A 191 -2.29 -16.88 -5.70
N GLY A 192 -3.34 -16.65 -6.51
CA GLY A 192 -4.45 -15.79 -6.13
C GLY A 192 -5.18 -16.30 -4.87
N GLN A 193 -5.26 -17.60 -4.68
CA GLN A 193 -5.86 -18.23 -3.51
C GLN A 193 -5.04 -17.96 -2.24
N GLU A 194 -3.74 -18.16 -2.26
CA GLU A 194 -2.84 -17.85 -1.15
C GLU A 194 -2.89 -16.38 -0.75
N TRP A 195 -3.12 -15.48 -1.71
CA TRP A 195 -3.33 -14.05 -1.42
C TRP A 195 -4.67 -13.76 -0.73
N SER A 196 -5.68 -14.58 -0.92
CA SER A 196 -7.02 -14.35 -0.38
C SER A 196 -7.25 -15.02 0.97
N GLU A 197 -6.54 -16.10 1.25
CA GLU A 197 -6.74 -16.97 2.41
C GLU A 197 -5.62 -16.83 3.47
N GLY A 198 -4.43 -16.32 3.08
CA GLY A 198 -3.24 -16.20 3.93
C GLY A 198 -3.16 -14.94 4.82
#